data_d00b1fa3d3c6ae36c846c1ef90af5fe1
#
_entry.id   d00b1fa3d3c6ae36c846c1ef90af5fe1
#
_cell.length_a   1.000
_cell.length_b   1.000
_cell.length_c   1.000
_cell.angle_alpha   90.00
_cell.angle_beta   90.00
_cell.angle_gamma   90.00
#
_symmetry.space_group_name_H-M   'P 1'
#
loop_
_entity.id
_entity.type
_entity.pdbx_description
1 polymer ?
#
loop_
_entity_poly.entity_id
_entity_poly.type
_entity_poly.pdbx_seq_one_letter_code
_entity_poly.pdbx_strand_id
1 'polypeptide(L)'
;MNKVFPTTPIKASGKPHLFQTKAFELPLSYSMDGKEHDLINALNYYKTDGLIVLHEGTLLYENYWQGNSKDQPHISWSVAKSFLSALIGIAYHDGLIDDLNDPITKYLEDFNGTGYANVPIKIFYKCHLELFLMRIMQTTTKI
;
A
#
# COMPACT_ATOMS: atom_id res chain seq x y z
N MET A 1 -6.29 -17.24 3.31
CA MET A 1 -6.90 -16.00 3.82
C MET A 1 -8.38 -15.85 3.48
N ASN A 2 -8.81 -16.17 2.26
CA ASN A 2 -10.22 -16.11 1.80
C ASN A 2 -11.22 -16.91 2.66
N LYS A 3 -10.72 -17.81 3.54
CA LYS A 3 -11.55 -18.58 4.48
C LYS A 3 -11.85 -17.84 5.79
N VAL A 4 -11.13 -16.75 6.08
CA VAL A 4 -11.24 -16.01 7.35
C VAL A 4 -12.00 -14.70 7.17
N PHE A 5 -11.82 -14.04 6.03
CA PHE A 5 -12.47 -12.77 5.70
C PHE A 5 -13.15 -12.82 4.33
N PRO A 6 -14.33 -12.20 4.18
CA PRO A 6 -14.93 -12.02 2.87
C PRO A 6 -14.00 -11.18 1.99
N THR A 7 -13.84 -11.58 0.73
CA THR A 7 -12.96 -10.89 -0.23
C THR A 7 -13.69 -10.65 -1.53
N THR A 8 -13.46 -9.50 -2.14
CA THR A 8 -13.93 -9.19 -3.49
C THR A 8 -12.74 -9.23 -4.44
N PRO A 9 -12.67 -10.19 -5.36
CA PRO A 9 -11.58 -10.28 -6.32
C PRO A 9 -11.70 -9.16 -7.36
N ILE A 10 -10.59 -8.47 -7.62
CA ILE A 10 -10.47 -7.52 -8.72
C ILE A 10 -9.84 -8.28 -9.90
N LYS A 11 -10.54 -8.31 -11.03
CA LYS A 11 -10.04 -8.96 -12.24
C LYS A 11 -8.86 -8.16 -12.82
N ALA A 12 -7.83 -8.87 -13.24
CA ALA A 12 -6.73 -8.26 -13.99
C ALA A 12 -7.24 -7.71 -15.34
N SER A 13 -6.61 -6.63 -15.83
CA SER A 13 -6.98 -5.99 -17.11
C SER A 13 -6.72 -6.87 -18.35
N GLY A 14 -6.02 -7.98 -18.21
CA GLY A 14 -5.62 -8.86 -19.30
C GLY A 14 -4.40 -8.40 -20.11
N LYS A 15 -3.88 -7.20 -19.81
CA LYS A 15 -2.64 -6.67 -20.42
C LYS A 15 -1.69 -6.20 -19.30
N PRO A 16 -0.95 -7.10 -18.66
CA PRO A 16 0.02 -6.73 -17.65
C PRO A 16 1.12 -5.87 -18.28
N HIS A 17 1.59 -4.88 -17.53
CA HIS A 17 2.79 -4.16 -17.90
C HIS A 17 4.00 -5.10 -17.78
N LEU A 18 4.75 -5.26 -18.85
CA LEU A 18 5.97 -6.06 -18.85
C LEU A 18 7.16 -5.13 -18.69
N PHE A 19 7.89 -5.28 -17.61
CA PHE A 19 9.15 -4.57 -17.40
C PHE A 19 10.25 -5.16 -18.26
N GLN A 20 11.12 -4.30 -18.78
CA GLN A 20 12.42 -4.77 -19.28
C GLN A 20 13.20 -5.35 -18.10
N THR A 21 13.92 -6.44 -18.33
CA THR A 21 14.72 -7.09 -17.30
C THR A 21 16.20 -6.95 -17.59
N LYS A 22 16.97 -6.59 -16.58
CA LYS A 22 18.44 -6.57 -16.62
C LYS A 22 18.94 -7.22 -15.33
N ALA A 23 19.58 -8.37 -15.46
CA ALA A 23 20.11 -9.08 -14.31
C ALA A 23 21.08 -8.19 -13.52
N PHE A 24 20.85 -8.13 -12.21
CA PHE A 24 21.69 -7.43 -11.25
C PHE A 24 21.93 -8.34 -10.05
N GLU A 25 23.17 -8.48 -9.67
CA GLU A 25 23.51 -9.21 -8.46
C GLU A 25 23.40 -8.29 -7.25
N LEU A 26 22.65 -8.71 -6.25
CA LEU A 26 22.57 -7.97 -4.99
C LEU A 26 23.95 -7.95 -4.33
N PRO A 27 24.32 -6.83 -3.66
CA PRO A 27 25.52 -6.79 -2.85
C PRO A 27 25.44 -7.83 -1.73
N LEU A 28 26.57 -8.43 -1.36
CA LEU A 28 26.61 -9.40 -0.27
C LEU A 28 26.46 -8.74 1.10
N SER A 29 26.84 -7.47 1.20
CA SER A 29 26.78 -6.70 2.45
C SER A 29 26.32 -5.28 2.22
N TYR A 30 25.93 -4.60 3.30
CA TYR A 30 25.63 -3.18 3.34
C TYR A 30 26.17 -2.56 4.62
N SER A 31 26.50 -1.27 4.59
CA SER A 31 26.96 -0.54 5.77
C SER A 31 25.81 0.25 6.40
N MET A 32 25.59 0.11 7.68
CA MET A 32 24.63 0.87 8.48
C MET A 32 25.21 1.18 9.85
N ASP A 33 25.15 2.44 10.28
CA ASP A 33 25.70 2.92 11.56
C ASP A 33 27.20 2.58 11.76
N GLY A 34 27.97 2.64 10.66
CA GLY A 34 29.40 2.37 10.65
C GLY A 34 29.76 0.89 10.80
N LYS A 35 28.80 -0.03 10.65
CA LYS A 35 28.99 -1.47 10.71
C LYS A 35 28.60 -2.13 9.40
N GLU A 36 29.36 -3.14 8.99
CA GLU A 36 28.99 -4.02 7.87
C GLU A 36 28.00 -5.08 8.33
N HIS A 37 26.97 -5.29 7.52
CA HIS A 37 25.92 -6.27 7.73
C HIS A 37 25.80 -7.17 6.50
N ASP A 38 25.65 -8.46 6.72
CA ASP A 38 25.34 -9.41 5.66
C ASP A 38 23.88 -9.23 5.20
N LEU A 39 23.67 -9.04 3.89
CA LEU A 39 22.35 -8.78 3.35
C LEU A 39 21.42 -9.99 3.46
N ILE A 40 21.91 -11.18 3.17
CA ILE A 40 21.09 -12.41 3.23
C ILE A 40 20.66 -12.72 4.66
N ASN A 41 21.57 -12.55 5.63
CA ASN A 41 21.24 -12.71 7.03
C ASN A 41 20.19 -11.69 7.49
N ALA A 42 20.26 -10.44 7.02
CA ALA A 42 19.26 -9.42 7.31
C ALA A 42 17.89 -9.79 6.72
N LEU A 43 17.82 -10.18 5.45
CA LEU A 43 16.58 -10.62 4.81
C LEU A 43 15.94 -11.82 5.55
N ASN A 44 16.74 -12.78 5.97
CA ASN A 44 16.29 -13.92 6.76
C ASN A 44 15.79 -13.52 8.15
N TYR A 45 16.51 -12.62 8.83
CA TYR A 45 16.12 -12.10 10.14
C TYR A 45 14.76 -11.43 10.11
N TYR A 46 14.50 -10.59 9.09
CA TYR A 46 13.22 -9.90 8.89
C TYR A 46 12.14 -10.78 8.26
N LYS A 47 12.42 -12.07 8.04
CA LYS A 47 11.45 -13.00 7.41
C LYS A 47 10.94 -12.50 6.06
N THR A 48 11.84 -11.90 5.29
CA THR A 48 11.51 -11.42 3.94
C THR A 48 11.08 -12.59 3.07
N ASP A 49 9.95 -12.47 2.43
CA ASP A 49 9.35 -13.50 1.59
C ASP A 49 9.28 -13.10 0.11
N GLY A 50 9.61 -11.87 -0.23
CA GLY A 50 9.74 -11.39 -1.60
C GLY A 50 10.54 -10.09 -1.66
N LEU A 51 11.39 -9.94 -2.67
CA LEU A 51 12.14 -8.72 -2.96
C LEU A 51 12.15 -8.46 -4.46
N ILE A 52 11.69 -7.26 -4.83
CA ILE A 52 11.74 -6.76 -6.20
C ILE A 52 12.51 -5.45 -6.19
N VAL A 53 13.47 -5.31 -7.09
CA VAL A 53 14.23 -4.07 -7.32
C VAL A 53 13.96 -3.56 -8.72
N LEU A 54 13.37 -2.37 -8.79
CA LEU A 54 13.12 -1.63 -10.03
C LEU A 54 13.97 -0.36 -10.05
N HIS A 55 14.61 -0.11 -11.19
CA HIS A 55 15.36 1.13 -11.43
C HIS A 55 15.07 1.64 -12.83
N GLU A 56 14.60 2.88 -12.94
CA GLU A 56 14.24 3.53 -14.21
C GLU A 56 13.35 2.67 -15.11
N GLY A 57 12.31 2.03 -14.51
CA GLY A 57 11.40 1.16 -15.25
C GLY A 57 11.96 -0.20 -15.66
N THR A 58 13.19 -0.53 -15.24
CA THR A 58 13.84 -1.81 -15.53
C THR A 58 13.82 -2.68 -14.26
N LEU A 59 13.39 -3.93 -14.39
CA LEU A 59 13.44 -4.94 -13.33
C LEU A 59 14.87 -5.48 -13.22
N LEU A 60 15.54 -5.14 -12.14
CA LEU A 60 16.92 -5.53 -11.87
C LEU A 60 17.00 -6.83 -11.08
N TYR A 61 16.09 -7.04 -10.14
CA TYR A 61 16.08 -8.20 -9.27
C TYR A 61 14.65 -8.58 -8.90
N GLU A 62 14.36 -9.87 -8.89
CA GLU A 62 13.09 -10.44 -8.40
C GLU A 62 13.38 -11.80 -7.80
N ASN A 63 13.11 -11.98 -6.52
CA ASN A 63 13.24 -13.27 -5.86
C ASN A 63 12.24 -13.43 -4.72
N TYR A 64 11.93 -14.68 -4.38
CA TYR A 64 10.93 -15.05 -3.37
C TYR A 64 11.48 -16.13 -2.46
N TRP A 65 11.07 -16.10 -1.19
CA TRP A 65 11.50 -17.02 -0.14
C TRP A 65 10.30 -17.49 0.70
N GLN A 66 10.54 -18.38 1.63
CA GLN A 66 9.59 -18.85 2.65
C GLN A 66 8.27 -19.38 2.04
N GLY A 67 8.34 -20.02 0.87
CA GLY A 67 7.17 -20.57 0.18
C GLY A 67 6.33 -19.53 -0.55
N ASN A 68 6.77 -18.27 -0.61
CA ASN A 68 6.14 -17.26 -1.46
C ASN A 68 6.56 -17.43 -2.93
N SER A 69 5.79 -16.86 -3.85
CA SER A 69 6.06 -16.88 -5.28
C SER A 69 5.44 -15.66 -5.97
N LYS A 70 5.85 -15.42 -7.22
CA LYS A 70 5.39 -14.32 -8.06
C LYS A 70 3.86 -14.19 -8.15
N ASP A 71 3.17 -15.31 -8.26
CA ASP A 71 1.73 -15.33 -8.50
C ASP A 71 0.92 -15.54 -7.20
N GLN A 72 1.59 -15.57 -6.06
CA GLN A 72 0.93 -15.78 -4.79
C GLN A 72 0.45 -14.45 -4.19
N PRO A 73 -0.86 -14.30 -3.89
CA PRO A 73 -1.38 -13.13 -3.22
C PRO A 73 -0.73 -12.93 -1.85
N HIS A 74 -0.25 -11.74 -1.60
CA HIS A 74 0.33 -11.32 -0.33
C HIS A 74 -0.52 -10.23 0.32
N ILE A 75 -0.56 -10.19 1.66
CA ILE A 75 -1.23 -9.11 2.38
C ILE A 75 -0.36 -7.86 2.31
N SER A 76 -0.90 -6.81 1.71
CA SER A 76 -0.20 -5.53 1.58
C SER A 76 -0.24 -4.67 2.85
N TRP A 77 -1.07 -5.04 3.85
CA TRP A 77 -1.27 -4.24 5.06
C TRP A 77 -1.49 -2.76 4.71
N SER A 78 -0.82 -1.85 5.42
CA SER A 78 -0.94 -0.40 5.18
C SER A 78 -0.40 0.08 3.83
N VAL A 79 0.35 -0.72 3.09
CA VAL A 79 0.74 -0.40 1.71
C VAL A 79 -0.49 -0.22 0.81
N ALA A 80 -1.62 -0.87 1.13
CA ALA A 80 -2.90 -0.64 0.44
C ALA A 80 -3.33 0.84 0.44
N LYS A 81 -2.92 1.63 1.44
CA LYS A 81 -3.22 3.07 1.52
C LYS A 81 -2.50 3.86 0.43
N SER A 82 -1.32 3.43 0.01
CA SER A 82 -0.60 4.04 -1.11
C SER A 82 -1.34 3.84 -2.44
N PHE A 83 -1.96 2.68 -2.63
CA PHE A 83 -2.83 2.46 -3.80
C PHE A 83 -4.09 3.33 -3.75
N LEU A 84 -4.73 3.45 -2.59
CA LEU A 84 -5.88 4.36 -2.41
C LEU A 84 -5.47 5.80 -2.70
N SER A 85 -4.33 6.24 -2.19
CA SER A 85 -3.78 7.57 -2.44
C SER A 85 -3.58 7.83 -3.95
N ALA A 86 -3.01 6.87 -4.67
CA ALA A 86 -2.82 6.97 -6.11
C ALA A 86 -4.18 7.05 -6.86
N LEU A 87 -5.16 6.24 -6.47
CA LEU A 87 -6.50 6.27 -7.07
C LEU A 87 -7.22 7.60 -6.84
N ILE A 88 -7.12 8.18 -5.64
CA ILE A 88 -7.65 9.52 -5.36
C ILE A 88 -6.95 10.58 -6.22
N GLY A 89 -5.63 10.47 -6.40
CA GLY A 89 -4.86 11.36 -7.28
C GLY A 89 -5.32 11.28 -8.73
N ILE A 90 -5.61 10.08 -9.24
CA ILE A 90 -6.15 9.87 -10.59
C ILE A 90 -7.55 10.47 -10.68
N ALA A 91 -8.44 10.21 -9.73
CA ALA A 91 -9.79 10.74 -9.70
C ALA A 91 -9.80 12.29 -9.67
N TYR A 92 -8.88 12.90 -8.94
CA TYR A 92 -8.69 14.35 -8.93
C TYR A 92 -8.19 14.88 -10.28
N HIS A 93 -7.19 14.20 -10.87
CA HIS A 93 -6.67 14.56 -12.19
C HIS A 93 -7.74 14.47 -13.29
N ASP A 94 -8.59 13.46 -13.23
CA ASP A 94 -9.65 13.22 -14.19
C ASP A 94 -10.91 14.11 -13.96
N GLY A 95 -10.87 15.01 -12.97
CA GLY A 95 -11.96 15.92 -12.65
C GLY A 95 -13.17 15.27 -11.98
N LEU A 96 -13.01 14.05 -11.43
CA LEU A 96 -14.04 13.39 -10.64
C LEU A 96 -14.09 13.92 -9.19
N ILE A 97 -13.03 14.56 -8.76
CA ILE A 97 -12.92 15.28 -7.50
C ILE A 97 -12.55 16.72 -7.84
N ASP A 98 -13.38 17.70 -7.43
CA ASP A 98 -13.15 19.11 -7.75
C ASP A 98 -12.07 19.75 -6.89
N ASP A 99 -12.13 19.49 -5.56
CA ASP A 99 -11.17 20.01 -4.60
C ASP A 99 -10.87 18.95 -3.51
N LEU A 100 -9.60 18.74 -3.21
CA LEU A 100 -9.17 17.85 -2.13
C LEU A 100 -9.56 18.38 -0.72
N ASN A 101 -9.96 19.65 -0.61
CA ASN A 101 -10.51 20.22 0.62
C ASN A 101 -12.01 19.95 0.79
N ASP A 102 -12.68 19.46 -0.22
CA ASP A 102 -14.10 19.12 -0.14
C ASP A 102 -14.34 18.02 0.92
N PRO A 103 -15.49 18.08 1.62
CA PRO A 103 -15.87 17.01 2.52
C PRO A 103 -16.16 15.74 1.73
N ILE A 104 -15.84 14.59 2.30
CA ILE A 104 -16.05 13.30 1.64
C ILE A 104 -17.50 13.08 1.23
N THR A 105 -18.46 13.63 1.98
CA THR A 105 -19.90 13.51 1.71
C THR A 105 -20.35 14.17 0.41
N LYS A 106 -19.56 15.08 -0.15
CA LYS A 106 -19.83 15.63 -1.49
C LYS A 106 -19.79 14.55 -2.58
N TYR A 107 -19.00 13.50 -2.37
CA TYR A 107 -18.74 12.43 -3.35
C TYR A 107 -19.30 11.08 -2.92
N LEU A 108 -19.42 10.84 -1.62
CA LEU A 108 -19.86 9.57 -1.04
C LEU A 108 -20.94 9.85 0.03
N GLU A 109 -22.20 9.77 -0.38
CA GLU A 109 -23.37 10.06 0.48
C GLU A 109 -23.50 9.15 1.68
N ASP A 110 -22.97 7.91 1.58
CA ASP A 110 -22.97 6.93 2.68
C ASP A 110 -22.25 7.41 3.95
N PHE A 111 -21.40 8.44 3.82
CA PHE A 111 -20.72 9.06 4.96
C PHE A 111 -21.57 10.12 5.68
N ASN A 112 -22.77 10.46 5.17
CA ASN A 112 -23.68 11.39 5.86
C ASN A 112 -24.10 10.83 7.22
N GLY A 113 -24.10 11.69 8.23
CA GLY A 113 -24.46 11.30 9.60
C GLY A 113 -23.38 10.51 10.35
N THR A 114 -22.24 10.26 9.72
CA THR A 114 -21.08 9.63 10.38
C THR A 114 -20.10 10.68 10.92
N GLY A 115 -19.18 10.28 11.78
CA GLY A 115 -18.08 11.15 12.25
C GLY A 115 -17.13 11.62 11.14
N TYR A 116 -17.26 11.09 9.93
CA TYR A 116 -16.46 11.44 8.75
C TYR A 116 -17.13 12.45 7.83
N ALA A 117 -18.39 12.79 8.04
CA ALA A 117 -19.19 13.60 7.12
C ALA A 117 -18.49 14.88 6.64
N ASN A 118 -17.78 15.56 7.52
CA ASN A 118 -17.09 16.82 7.22
C ASN A 118 -15.57 16.65 7.05
N VAL A 119 -15.07 15.42 6.94
CA VAL A 119 -13.64 15.19 6.77
C VAL A 119 -13.23 15.47 5.33
N PRO A 120 -12.26 16.39 5.10
CA PRO A 120 -11.76 16.67 3.76
C PRO A 120 -11.08 15.44 3.13
N ILE A 121 -11.24 15.26 1.81
CA ILE A 121 -10.62 14.16 1.05
C ILE A 121 -9.11 14.11 1.26
N LYS A 122 -8.42 15.25 1.36
CA LYS A 122 -6.97 15.30 1.61
C LYS A 122 -6.52 14.57 2.87
N ILE A 123 -7.39 14.39 3.86
CA ILE A 123 -7.07 13.64 5.09
C ILE A 123 -6.98 12.14 4.80
N PHE A 124 -7.87 11.62 3.96
CA PHE A 124 -7.80 10.23 3.48
C PHE A 124 -6.55 10.00 2.62
N TYR A 125 -6.22 10.98 1.77
CA TYR A 125 -5.03 10.95 0.92
C TYR A 125 -3.73 10.92 1.73
N LYS A 126 -3.62 11.71 2.82
CA LYS A 126 -2.39 11.82 3.63
C LYS A 126 -2.17 10.69 4.63
N CYS A 127 -2.99 9.65 4.62
CA CYS A 127 -2.93 8.55 5.60
C CYS A 127 -3.05 8.97 7.08
N HIS A 128 -3.56 10.18 7.36
CA HIS A 128 -3.78 10.66 8.73
C HIS A 128 -5.00 10.03 9.40
N LEU A 129 -5.75 9.23 8.66
CA LEU A 129 -7.03 8.66 9.12
C LEU A 129 -6.86 7.67 10.29
N GLU A 130 -5.71 7.00 10.40
CA GLU A 130 -5.48 6.07 11.51
C GLU A 130 -5.53 6.74 12.88
N LEU A 131 -4.89 7.88 13.03
CA LEU A 131 -4.90 8.63 14.29
C LEU A 131 -6.31 9.17 14.63
N PHE A 132 -7.07 9.54 13.60
CA PHE A 132 -8.44 10.02 13.74
C PHE A 132 -9.41 8.88 14.07
N LEU A 133 -9.26 7.71 13.42
CA LEU A 133 -10.04 6.50 13.71
C LEU A 133 -9.79 5.98 15.12
N MET A 134 -8.54 5.92 15.55
CA MET A 134 -8.21 5.52 16.93
C MET A 134 -8.85 6.46 17.96
N ARG A 135 -8.89 7.75 17.66
CA ARG A 135 -9.49 8.75 18.56
C ARG A 135 -11.02 8.61 18.64
N ILE A 136 -11.69 8.33 17.52
CA ILE A 136 -13.15 8.09 17.49
C ILE A 136 -13.50 6.78 18.21
N MET A 137 -12.75 5.70 17.97
CA MET A 137 -12.99 4.42 18.64
C MET A 137 -12.79 4.52 20.16
N GLN A 138 -11.84 5.34 20.64
CA GLN A 138 -11.64 5.59 22.07
C GLN A 138 -12.74 6.44 22.70
N THR A 139 -13.43 7.29 21.93
CA THR A 139 -14.55 8.10 22.41
C THR A 139 -15.90 7.38 22.41
N THR A 140 -16.08 6.38 21.52
CA THR A 140 -17.32 5.58 21.45
C THR A 140 -17.35 4.40 22.44
N THR A 141 -16.24 4.03 23.06
CA THR A 141 -16.16 2.95 24.04
C THR A 141 -16.43 3.43 25.49
N LYS A 142 -16.90 4.68 25.67
CA LYS A 142 -17.29 5.25 26.96
C LYS A 142 -18.80 5.55 27.01
N ILE A 143 -19.62 4.56 26.69
CA ILE A 143 -21.06 4.53 27.05
C ILE A 143 -21.34 3.21 27.70
#